data_8c4f9c828d76dc2341183a9c98b7184f
#
_entry.id   8c4f9c828d76dc2341183a9c98b7184f
#
_cell.length_a   1.000
_cell.length_b   1.000
_cell.length_c   1.000
_cell.angle_alpha   90.00
_cell.angle_beta   90.00
_cell.angle_gamma   90.00
#
_symmetry.space_group_name_H-M   'P 1'
#
loop_
_entity.id
_entity.type
_entity.pdbx_description
1 polymer ?
#
loop_
_entity_poly.entity_id
_entity_poly.type
_entity_poly.pdbx_seq_one_letter_code
_entity_poly.pdbx_strand_id
1 'polypeptide(L)'
;MTWLIGLLLMLGLWMAPAPAHAAADGAALFEAHCVGCHLNGGNIIRRGKNLKLKTLERNDIATVEAIAAIAREGRGQMSGYADVLGTDGDQLVAEWILLQAQNAWTQG
;
A
#
# COMPACT_ATOMS: atom_id res chain seq x y z
N MET A 1 38.80 9.31 26.08
CA MET A 1 38.23 7.99 25.79
C MET A 1 36.72 7.92 25.95
N THR A 2 36.14 8.71 26.82
CA THR A 2 34.67 8.72 27.01
C THR A 2 33.90 9.31 25.82
N TRP A 3 34.50 10.14 25.02
CA TRP A 3 33.83 10.73 23.85
C TRP A 3 33.73 9.81 22.63
N LEU A 4 34.55 8.76 22.56
CA LEU A 4 34.40 7.71 21.52
C LEU A 4 33.15 6.86 21.72
N ILE A 5 32.73 6.65 22.96
CA ILE A 5 31.54 5.91 23.30
C ILE A 5 30.29 6.74 22.92
N GLY A 6 30.33 8.06 23.09
CA GLY A 6 29.25 8.93 22.67
C GLY A 6 29.05 8.95 21.16
N LEU A 7 30.13 8.85 20.39
CA LEU A 7 30.04 8.82 18.92
C LEU A 7 29.39 7.54 18.42
N LEU A 8 29.66 6.40 19.04
CA LEU A 8 29.05 5.12 18.70
C LEU A 8 27.56 5.08 19.02
N LEU A 9 27.13 5.72 20.08
CA LEU A 9 25.72 5.83 20.44
C LEU A 9 24.95 6.71 19.45
N MET A 10 25.57 7.77 18.93
CA MET A 10 24.95 8.62 17.90
C MET A 10 24.75 7.90 16.58
N LEU A 11 25.68 7.04 16.17
CA LEU A 11 25.55 6.24 14.95
C LEU A 11 24.39 5.25 15.04
N GLY A 12 24.07 4.75 16.23
CA GLY A 12 22.94 3.85 16.44
C GLY A 12 21.56 4.50 16.24
N LEU A 13 21.46 5.81 16.47
CA LEU A 13 20.19 6.54 16.30
C LEU A 13 19.80 6.77 14.85
N TRP A 14 20.74 6.70 13.90
CA TRP A 14 20.49 6.86 12.48
C TRP A 14 19.90 5.59 11.83
N MET A 15 19.84 4.48 12.55
CA MET A 15 19.37 3.20 12.06
C MET A 15 17.91 2.92 12.41
N ALA A 16 17.17 3.89 12.93
CA ALA A 16 15.75 3.70 13.26
C ALA A 16 14.93 3.64 11.98
N PRO A 17 14.23 2.52 11.69
CA PRO A 17 13.43 2.38 10.47
C PRO A 17 12.15 3.21 10.53
N ALA A 18 11.80 3.83 9.40
CA ALA A 18 10.53 4.53 9.22
C ALA A 18 9.41 3.70 8.57
N PRO A 19 9.60 2.40 8.15
CA PRO A 19 8.56 1.72 7.35
C PRO A 19 7.25 1.41 8.09
N ALA A 20 7.25 1.40 9.42
CA ALA A 20 6.05 1.08 10.20
C ALA A 20 4.92 2.11 10.01
N HIS A 21 5.25 3.40 9.90
CA HIS A 21 4.26 4.46 9.68
C HIS A 21 3.65 4.39 8.29
N ALA A 22 4.46 4.13 7.26
CA ALA A 22 3.98 4.01 5.89
C ALA A 22 3.01 2.83 5.74
N ALA A 23 3.33 1.68 6.33
CA ALA A 23 2.46 0.51 6.29
C ALA A 23 1.14 0.76 7.02
N ALA A 24 1.17 1.42 8.18
CA ALA A 24 -0.02 1.76 8.95
C ALA A 24 -0.91 2.75 8.17
N ASP A 25 -0.30 3.73 7.50
CA ASP A 25 -1.03 4.72 6.72
C ASP A 25 -1.69 4.08 5.49
N GLY A 26 -0.99 3.19 4.80
CA GLY A 26 -1.54 2.45 3.67
C GLY A 26 -2.74 1.59 4.06
N ALA A 27 -2.64 0.88 5.18
CA ALA A 27 -3.72 0.07 5.73
C ALA A 27 -4.94 0.93 6.10
N ALA A 28 -4.71 2.07 6.74
CA ALA A 28 -5.79 2.97 7.14
C ALA A 28 -6.51 3.56 5.93
N LEU A 29 -5.79 3.95 4.89
CA LEU A 29 -6.36 4.45 3.65
C LEU A 29 -7.21 3.39 2.95
N PHE A 30 -6.71 2.16 2.90
CA PHE A 30 -7.44 1.04 2.31
C PHE A 30 -8.74 0.78 3.07
N GLU A 31 -8.68 0.73 4.39
CA GLU A 31 -9.85 0.50 5.24
C GLU A 31 -10.89 1.62 5.05
N ALA A 32 -10.45 2.86 4.92
CA ALA A 32 -11.34 3.99 4.80
C ALA A 32 -12.02 4.08 3.42
N HIS A 33 -11.33 3.70 2.34
CA HIS A 33 -11.79 4.04 0.98
C HIS A 33 -11.90 2.86 0.03
N CYS A 34 -11.32 1.73 0.30
CA CYS A 34 -11.17 0.64 -0.66
C CYS A 34 -11.85 -0.66 -0.25
N VAL A 35 -11.87 -0.94 1.05
CA VAL A 35 -12.33 -2.24 1.57
C VAL A 35 -13.77 -2.55 1.22
N GLY A 36 -14.62 -1.54 1.08
CA GLY A 36 -16.04 -1.75 0.76
C GLY A 36 -16.25 -2.59 -0.49
N CYS A 37 -15.42 -2.39 -1.51
CA CYS A 37 -15.46 -3.16 -2.75
C CYS A 37 -14.41 -4.27 -2.80
N HIS A 38 -13.29 -4.10 -2.09
CA HIS A 38 -12.14 -4.99 -2.15
C HIS A 38 -11.89 -5.75 -0.84
N LEU A 39 -12.94 -6.18 -0.18
CA LEU A 39 -12.83 -6.96 1.06
C LEU A 39 -11.96 -8.20 0.83
N ASN A 40 -10.93 -8.38 1.66
CA ASN A 40 -9.98 -9.49 1.57
C ASN A 40 -9.31 -9.62 0.20
N GLY A 41 -9.11 -8.50 -0.47
CA GLY A 41 -8.50 -8.50 -1.80
C GLY A 41 -9.44 -8.89 -2.93
N GLY A 42 -10.72 -9.01 -2.65
CA GLY A 42 -11.71 -9.34 -3.66
C GLY A 42 -12.18 -8.14 -4.47
N ASN A 43 -13.28 -8.33 -5.17
CA ASN A 43 -14.01 -7.27 -5.86
C ASN A 43 -15.46 -7.69 -5.95
N ILE A 44 -16.34 -6.98 -5.27
CA ILE A 44 -17.76 -7.36 -5.18
C ILE A 44 -18.55 -7.05 -6.45
N ILE A 45 -18.03 -6.16 -7.31
CA ILE A 45 -18.70 -5.75 -8.55
C ILE A 45 -18.19 -6.57 -9.74
N ARG A 46 -16.87 -6.64 -9.89
CA ARG A 46 -16.21 -7.35 -11.00
C ARG A 46 -15.20 -8.34 -10.45
N ARG A 47 -15.60 -9.59 -10.28
CA ARG A 47 -14.75 -10.63 -9.65
C ARG A 47 -13.39 -10.82 -10.34
N GLY A 48 -13.34 -10.63 -11.67
CA GLY A 48 -12.10 -10.73 -12.44
C GLY A 48 -11.16 -9.55 -12.25
N LYS A 49 -11.56 -8.54 -11.50
CA LYS A 49 -10.78 -7.33 -11.20
C LYS A 49 -10.42 -7.25 -9.71
N ASN A 50 -10.22 -8.40 -9.07
CA ASN A 50 -9.81 -8.45 -7.67
C ASN A 50 -8.33 -8.07 -7.51
N LEU A 51 -7.88 -8.00 -6.26
CA LEU A 51 -6.53 -7.54 -5.92
C LEU A 51 -5.58 -8.69 -5.56
N LYS A 52 -5.91 -9.92 -5.93
CA LYS A 52 -5.03 -11.05 -5.71
C LYS A 52 -3.85 -11.00 -6.68
N LEU A 53 -2.70 -11.47 -6.25
CA LEU A 53 -1.46 -11.32 -7.02
C LEU A 53 -1.59 -11.85 -8.45
N LYS A 54 -2.15 -13.04 -8.63
CA LYS A 54 -2.33 -13.62 -9.97
C LYS A 54 -3.18 -12.74 -10.86
N THR A 55 -4.20 -12.11 -10.32
CA THR A 55 -5.08 -11.21 -11.06
C THR A 55 -4.35 -9.91 -11.42
N LEU A 56 -3.60 -9.35 -10.48
CA LEU A 56 -2.79 -8.16 -10.75
C LEU A 56 -1.77 -8.45 -11.85
N GLU A 57 -1.11 -9.60 -11.80
CA GLU A 57 -0.16 -10.03 -12.83
C GLU A 57 -0.83 -10.24 -14.19
N ARG A 58 -1.97 -10.91 -14.21
CA ARG A 58 -2.73 -11.16 -15.44
C ARG A 58 -3.16 -9.86 -16.12
N ASN A 59 -3.47 -8.85 -15.34
CA ASN A 59 -3.91 -7.55 -15.83
C ASN A 59 -2.75 -6.56 -16.03
N ASP A 60 -1.50 -7.00 -15.87
CA ASP A 60 -0.28 -6.19 -16.03
C ASP A 60 -0.22 -4.98 -15.11
N ILE A 61 -0.75 -5.13 -13.89
CA ILE A 61 -0.79 -4.04 -12.91
C ILE A 61 -0.16 -4.41 -11.56
N ALA A 62 0.67 -5.45 -11.52
CA ALA A 62 1.33 -5.90 -10.28
C ALA A 62 2.56 -5.05 -9.95
N THR A 63 2.43 -3.74 -9.99
CA THR A 63 3.45 -2.77 -9.58
C THR A 63 2.83 -1.67 -8.74
N VAL A 64 3.63 -1.07 -7.88
CA VAL A 64 3.18 0.05 -7.04
C VAL A 64 2.67 1.19 -7.93
N GLU A 65 3.40 1.52 -8.98
CA GLU A 65 3.06 2.62 -9.90
C GLU A 65 1.71 2.41 -10.59
N ALA A 66 1.47 1.20 -11.08
CA ALA A 66 0.21 0.88 -11.76
C ALA A 66 -0.97 0.89 -10.81
N ILE A 67 -0.80 0.31 -9.63
CA ILE A 67 -1.86 0.29 -8.60
C ILE A 67 -2.15 1.71 -8.12
N ALA A 68 -1.11 2.51 -7.87
CA ALA A 68 -1.27 3.89 -7.43
C ALA A 68 -2.03 4.73 -8.47
N ALA A 69 -1.70 4.57 -9.75
CA ALA A 69 -2.39 5.28 -10.83
C ALA A 69 -3.89 4.93 -10.87
N ILE A 70 -4.23 3.65 -10.71
CA ILE A 70 -5.63 3.21 -10.68
C ILE A 70 -6.35 3.76 -9.44
N ALA A 71 -5.70 3.73 -8.28
CA ALA A 71 -6.27 4.28 -7.05
C ALA A 71 -6.57 5.76 -7.19
N ARG A 72 -5.67 6.51 -7.82
CA ARG A 72 -5.80 7.96 -8.02
C ARG A 72 -6.83 8.30 -9.08
N GLU A 73 -6.77 7.64 -10.22
CA GLU A 73 -7.54 8.00 -11.41
C GLU A 73 -8.83 7.21 -11.61
N GLY A 74 -8.90 6.02 -11.02
CA GLY A 74 -9.99 5.08 -11.26
C GLY A 74 -9.79 4.30 -12.56
N ARG A 75 -10.64 3.31 -12.75
CA ARG A 75 -10.66 2.52 -13.99
C ARG A 75 -12.02 1.84 -14.14
N GLY A 76 -12.65 2.01 -15.29
CA GLY A 76 -13.96 1.42 -15.54
C GLY A 76 -14.99 1.90 -14.53
N GLN A 77 -15.62 0.96 -13.81
CA GLN A 77 -16.62 1.28 -12.78
C GLN A 77 -16.00 1.77 -11.48
N MET A 78 -14.71 1.61 -11.31
CA MET A 78 -14.01 2.08 -10.11
C MET A 78 -13.72 3.57 -10.23
N SER A 79 -14.20 4.35 -9.25
CA SER A 79 -13.90 5.78 -9.16
C SER A 79 -12.46 6.02 -8.78
N GLY A 80 -11.94 7.20 -9.12
CA GLY A 80 -10.65 7.65 -8.63
C GLY A 80 -10.76 8.30 -7.26
N TYR A 81 -9.70 8.23 -6.49
CA TYR A 81 -9.67 8.70 -5.10
C TYR A 81 -8.57 9.74 -4.85
N ALA A 82 -8.15 10.47 -5.91
CA ALA A 82 -7.06 11.44 -5.80
C ALA A 82 -7.27 12.45 -4.66
N ASP A 83 -8.50 12.95 -4.50
CA ASP A 83 -8.80 13.97 -3.51
C ASP A 83 -8.59 13.50 -2.07
N VAL A 84 -9.03 12.28 -1.76
CA VAL A 84 -8.94 11.75 -0.39
C VAL A 84 -7.59 11.09 -0.11
N LEU A 85 -6.87 10.66 -1.15
CA LEU A 85 -5.54 10.06 -1.00
C LEU A 85 -4.47 11.12 -0.77
N GLY A 86 -4.65 12.31 -1.32
CA GLY A 86 -3.68 13.38 -1.17
C GLY A 86 -2.39 13.14 -1.94
N THR A 87 -1.31 13.80 -1.50
CA THR A 87 -0.05 13.83 -2.24
C THR A 87 0.65 12.47 -2.30
N ASP A 88 0.66 11.72 -1.18
CA ASP A 88 1.42 10.47 -1.07
C ASP A 88 0.53 9.26 -0.82
N GLY A 89 -0.77 9.47 -0.61
CA GLY A 89 -1.69 8.40 -0.23
C GLY A 89 -1.85 7.34 -1.30
N ASP A 90 -1.79 7.71 -2.57
CA ASP A 90 -1.86 6.77 -3.69
C ASP A 90 -0.70 5.76 -3.64
N GLN A 91 0.50 6.24 -3.41
CA GLN A 91 1.68 5.40 -3.27
C GLN A 91 1.59 4.51 -2.03
N LEU A 92 1.22 5.09 -0.89
CA LEU A 92 1.11 4.36 0.37
C LEU A 92 0.10 3.21 0.30
N VAL A 93 -1.08 3.48 -0.24
CA VAL A 93 -2.10 2.44 -0.37
C VAL A 93 -1.70 1.38 -1.40
N ALA A 94 -1.04 1.78 -2.49
CA ALA A 94 -0.58 0.86 -3.52
C ALA A 94 0.50 -0.08 -2.98
N GLU A 95 1.45 0.43 -2.21
CA GLU A 95 2.48 -0.38 -1.57
C GLU A 95 1.86 -1.40 -0.62
N TRP A 96 0.90 -0.97 0.18
CA TRP A 96 0.20 -1.84 1.12
C TRP A 96 -0.60 -2.93 0.38
N ILE A 97 -1.32 -2.57 -0.69
CA ILE A 97 -2.09 -3.53 -1.50
C ILE A 97 -1.17 -4.59 -2.11
N LEU A 98 -0.07 -4.17 -2.72
CA LEU A 98 0.86 -5.11 -3.33
C LEU A 98 1.47 -6.05 -2.29
N LEU A 99 1.83 -5.53 -1.13
CA LEU A 99 2.33 -6.35 -0.03
C LEU A 99 1.28 -7.39 0.41
N GLN A 100 0.01 -6.98 0.56
CA GLN A 100 -1.06 -7.91 0.92
C GLN A 100 -1.27 -8.97 -0.16
N ALA A 101 -1.22 -8.58 -1.43
CA ALA A 101 -1.34 -9.52 -2.53
C ALA A 101 -0.22 -10.55 -2.52
N GLN A 102 1.01 -10.14 -2.24
CA GLN A 102 2.16 -11.02 -2.12
C GLN A 102 2.01 -11.99 -0.93
N ASN A 103 1.30 -11.58 0.10
CA ASN A 103 1.03 -12.40 1.29
C ASN A 103 -0.33 -13.11 1.23
N ALA A 104 -0.93 -13.19 0.05
CA ALA A 104 -2.21 -13.85 -0.22
C ALA A 104 -3.36 -13.32 0.65
N TRP A 105 -3.30 -12.06 1.06
CA TRP A 105 -4.32 -11.39 1.88
C TRP A 105 -4.57 -12.08 3.23
N THR A 106 -3.56 -12.74 3.78
CA THR A 106 -3.69 -13.48 5.04
C THR A 106 -3.76 -12.58 6.27
N GLN A 107 -3.39 -11.31 6.13
CA GLN A 107 -3.45 -10.35 7.24
C GLN A 107 -4.69 -9.46 7.18
N GLY A 108 -5.53 -9.74 6.30
CA GLY A 108 -6.84 -9.18 6.08
C GLY A 108 -7.20 -7.87 6.57
#